data_2bddd26b3c056063a2c4eef7087305fd
#
_entry.id   2bddd26b3c056063a2c4eef7087305fd
#
_cell.length_a   1.000
_cell.length_b   1.000
_cell.length_c   1.000
_cell.angle_alpha   90.00
_cell.angle_beta   90.00
_cell.angle_gamma   90.00
#
_symmetry.space_group_name_H-M   'P 1'
#
loop_
_entity.id
_entity.type
_entity.pdbx_description
1 polymer ?
#
loop_
_entity_poly.entity_id
_entity_poly.type
_entity_poly.pdbx_seq_one_letter_code
_entity_poly.pdbx_strand_id
1 'polypeptide(L)'
;MQLLKNTLKPILLAVRIWVFTSLVFGFGWFLFGILYATDIEMALLGIIAAICAGIGSLPVLLVLALLLPRINGLSLPKNSKINRLVLASFICTLPYGVIGGSIFVNIYNSNGYAADYLLYSLAVSGALFACNVIAMLVNSKAILCFFSIPEHGNYSFNQINQQMETEQQYALPQEKNASNKILIKGLITGALILIMMIPTIFVSNLVTERERRQDEVVKEVSSKWASDQTVAGPYIWLPYTVNITNKDQKVETVTKHLLLLPENLTIAGNLSPEIRPRSIYKVLLYKSTLNTAGNFFIRVPKEIDPAALQLANAKICFGITDFKGIEEKVVVNFNGVSYELSPGLPANDIDSNGLSAPINLGTSDFGRNIAFNMQLKVKGSGQLHFVPLSGYSSVALQSTWSNPSFDGNNLPGERSVSKEGFTAKWTVNKANLPYGTILQGAEFNKSNFAFGVSMVQPADQYAKTTRSIKYAILFIGLSFSLFFVVEIMQKKPLHPVQYVLVGLALVIFYTLLLSFSEFILFDQAYLIASLATILLITLYAKSHFANWKTAALLGSVLCGLYGFIFILIRLEDTALLVGSIGLFLVLALVMYGSRKINWYNTAGTKNDFASI
;
A
#
# COMPACT_ATOMS: atom_id res chain seq x y z
N MET A 1 13.43 27.76 53.76
CA MET A 1 12.79 27.98 52.43
C MET A 1 13.81 28.07 51.29
N GLN A 2 14.99 28.71 51.49
CA GLN A 2 16.04 28.83 50.46
C GLN A 2 16.76 27.50 50.15
N LEU A 3 16.99 26.65 51.16
CA LEU A 3 17.54 25.29 50.96
C LEU A 3 16.64 24.39 50.10
N LEU A 4 15.32 24.47 50.26
CA LEU A 4 14.33 23.72 49.47
C LEU A 4 14.31 24.20 48.00
N LYS A 5 14.46 25.52 47.76
CA LYS A 5 14.52 26.08 46.40
C LYS A 5 15.78 25.64 45.64
N ASN A 6 16.93 25.51 46.31
CA ASN A 6 18.18 25.12 45.68
C ASN A 6 18.28 23.63 45.34
N THR A 7 17.57 22.77 46.08
CA THR A 7 17.48 21.35 45.79
C THR A 7 16.38 21.03 44.74
N LEU A 8 15.30 21.81 44.71
CA LEU A 8 14.21 21.56 43.77
C LEU A 8 14.52 21.98 42.31
N LYS A 9 15.27 23.06 42.11
CA LYS A 9 15.62 23.57 40.77
C LYS A 9 16.38 22.56 39.89
N PRO A 10 17.47 21.91 40.37
CA PRO A 10 18.17 20.91 39.56
C PRO A 10 17.31 19.68 39.29
N ILE A 11 16.48 19.25 40.26
CA ILE A 11 15.54 18.13 40.08
C ILE A 11 14.49 18.47 39.02
N LEU A 12 13.87 19.64 39.07
CA LEU A 12 12.90 20.09 38.08
C LEU A 12 13.51 20.21 36.69
N LEU A 13 14.75 20.65 36.56
CA LEU A 13 15.44 20.73 35.28
C LEU A 13 15.75 19.33 34.74
N ALA A 14 16.22 18.41 35.59
CA ALA A 14 16.48 17.04 35.23
C ALA A 14 15.19 16.32 34.78
N VAL A 15 14.07 16.52 35.50
CA VAL A 15 12.73 15.99 35.13
C VAL A 15 12.29 16.55 33.79
N ARG A 16 12.47 17.84 33.53
CA ARG A 16 12.11 18.44 32.23
C ARG A 16 12.90 17.85 31.08
N ILE A 17 14.19 17.68 31.21
CA ILE A 17 15.07 17.08 30.20
C ILE A 17 14.61 15.61 29.97
N TRP A 18 14.39 14.88 31.04
CA TRP A 18 13.99 13.48 31.00
C TRP A 18 12.65 13.25 30.33
N VAL A 19 11.59 14.01 30.70
CA VAL A 19 10.25 13.91 30.09
C VAL A 19 10.34 14.20 28.59
N PHE A 20 11.07 15.24 28.21
CA PHE A 20 11.19 15.61 26.80
C PHE A 20 11.96 14.56 26.00
N THR A 21 13.03 13.98 26.57
CA THR A 21 13.80 12.89 25.94
C THR A 21 12.92 11.65 25.73
N SER A 22 12.16 11.27 26.75
CA SER A 22 11.28 10.10 26.68
C SER A 22 10.16 10.28 25.63
N LEU A 23 9.59 11.49 25.53
CA LEU A 23 8.59 11.82 24.52
C LEU A 23 9.15 11.79 23.10
N VAL A 24 10.33 12.38 22.88
CA VAL A 24 10.96 12.40 21.54
C VAL A 24 11.39 11.01 21.13
N PHE A 25 11.92 10.22 22.04
CA PHE A 25 12.30 8.83 21.77
C PHE A 25 11.08 7.94 21.47
N GLY A 26 10.02 8.06 22.28
CA GLY A 26 8.78 7.33 22.05
C GLY A 26 8.11 7.66 20.73
N PHE A 27 8.11 8.93 20.37
CA PHE A 27 7.59 9.38 19.08
C PHE A 27 8.44 8.87 17.90
N GLY A 28 9.78 8.85 18.06
CA GLY A 28 10.68 8.28 17.05
C GLY A 28 10.45 6.79 16.83
N TRP A 29 10.26 5.99 17.89
CA TRP A 29 9.93 4.58 17.81
C TRP A 29 8.55 4.33 17.17
N PHE A 30 7.57 5.13 17.54
CA PHE A 30 6.23 5.07 16.94
C PHE A 30 6.28 5.33 15.45
N LEU A 31 7.01 6.37 15.01
CA LEU A 31 7.21 6.66 13.58
C LEU A 31 7.96 5.53 12.86
N PHE A 32 8.99 4.97 13.49
CA PHE A 32 9.73 3.85 12.92
C PHE A 32 8.83 2.61 12.75
N GLY A 33 8.00 2.29 13.76
CA GLY A 33 7.02 1.21 13.68
C GLY A 33 6.03 1.39 12.53
N ILE A 34 5.55 2.61 12.30
CA ILE A 34 4.63 2.92 11.20
C ILE A 34 5.30 2.83 9.82
N LEU A 35 6.56 3.26 9.70
CA LEU A 35 7.26 3.31 8.40
C LEU A 35 7.77 1.94 7.94
N TYR A 36 8.09 1.05 8.87
CA TYR A 36 8.73 -0.24 8.56
C TYR A 36 7.86 -1.47 8.87
N ALA A 37 6.75 -1.31 9.57
CA ALA A 37 5.85 -2.41 9.91
C ALA A 37 4.51 -2.26 9.19
N THR A 38 4.09 -3.32 8.52
CA THR A 38 2.79 -3.40 7.84
C THR A 38 1.62 -3.63 8.81
N ASP A 39 1.89 -3.87 10.11
CA ASP A 39 0.91 -4.25 11.11
C ASP A 39 0.78 -3.25 12.27
N ILE A 40 -0.46 -2.97 12.65
CA ILE A 40 -0.83 -2.09 13.79
C ILE A 40 -0.22 -2.59 15.12
N GLU A 41 -0.01 -3.89 15.28
CA GLU A 41 0.60 -4.49 16.46
C GLU A 41 2.03 -3.95 16.70
N MET A 42 2.77 -3.66 15.64
CA MET A 42 4.12 -3.12 15.73
C MET A 42 4.15 -1.64 16.15
N ALA A 43 3.16 -0.86 15.76
CA ALA A 43 3.02 0.53 16.22
C ALA A 43 2.65 0.57 17.71
N LEU A 44 1.79 -0.33 18.19
CA LEU A 44 1.45 -0.51 19.59
C LEU A 44 2.64 -0.98 20.43
N LEU A 45 3.46 -1.90 19.91
CA LEU A 45 4.74 -2.31 20.52
C LEU A 45 5.70 -1.12 20.66
N GLY A 46 5.74 -0.20 19.69
CA GLY A 46 6.50 1.04 19.77
C GLY A 46 6.08 1.95 20.94
N ILE A 47 4.78 2.08 21.19
CA ILE A 47 4.25 2.84 22.33
C ILE A 47 4.61 2.16 23.66
N ILE A 48 4.46 0.85 23.74
CA ILE A 48 4.85 0.07 24.94
C ILE A 48 6.34 0.18 25.19
N ALA A 49 7.19 0.07 24.15
CA ALA A 49 8.62 0.25 24.23
C ALA A 49 9.01 1.66 24.71
N ALA A 50 8.28 2.70 24.28
CA ALA A 50 8.46 4.06 24.73
C ALA A 50 8.14 4.24 26.22
N ILE A 51 7.06 3.65 26.70
CA ILE A 51 6.67 3.66 28.12
C ILE A 51 7.71 2.90 28.95
N CYS A 52 8.13 1.72 28.51
CA CYS A 52 9.15 0.91 29.17
C CYS A 52 10.52 1.62 29.19
N ALA A 53 10.91 2.31 28.09
CA ALA A 53 12.12 3.11 28.04
C ALA A 53 12.02 4.34 28.97
N GLY A 54 10.85 4.98 29.07
CA GLY A 54 10.57 6.05 30.01
C GLY A 54 10.77 5.60 31.47
N ILE A 55 10.17 4.49 31.85
CA ILE A 55 10.29 3.91 33.19
C ILE A 55 11.73 3.42 33.45
N GLY A 56 12.32 2.71 32.49
CA GLY A 56 13.68 2.19 32.59
C GLY A 56 14.76 3.26 32.70
N SER A 57 14.51 4.48 32.19
CA SER A 57 15.45 5.62 32.25
C SER A 57 15.36 6.44 33.57
N LEU A 58 14.51 6.09 34.51
CA LEU A 58 14.46 6.70 35.84
C LEU A 58 15.85 6.78 36.55
N PRO A 59 16.74 5.77 36.47
CA PRO A 59 18.08 5.89 37.01
C PRO A 59 18.92 7.02 36.36
N VAL A 60 18.75 7.29 35.06
CA VAL A 60 19.41 8.38 34.35
C VAL A 60 18.96 9.73 34.92
N LEU A 61 17.65 9.87 35.19
CA LEU A 61 17.10 11.05 35.84
C LEU A 61 17.76 11.30 37.19
N LEU A 62 17.88 10.26 38.01
CA LEU A 62 18.53 10.33 39.33
C LEU A 62 20.00 10.76 39.22
N VAL A 63 20.76 10.15 38.30
CA VAL A 63 22.15 10.49 38.03
C VAL A 63 22.28 11.93 37.55
N LEU A 64 21.45 12.39 36.61
CA LEU A 64 21.44 13.77 36.14
C LEU A 64 21.07 14.76 37.27
N ALA A 65 20.10 14.44 38.10
CA ALA A 65 19.71 15.27 39.24
C ALA A 65 20.85 15.44 40.28
N LEU A 66 21.67 14.40 40.48
CA LEU A 66 22.83 14.42 41.36
C LEU A 66 24.06 15.11 40.74
N LEU A 67 24.24 14.99 39.42
CA LEU A 67 25.39 15.58 38.72
C LEU A 67 25.22 17.07 38.44
N LEU A 68 24.00 17.55 38.18
CA LEU A 68 23.74 18.97 37.90
C LEU A 68 24.27 19.94 38.96
N PRO A 69 24.02 19.75 40.28
CA PRO A 69 24.60 20.61 41.32
C PRO A 69 26.12 20.49 41.39
N ARG A 70 26.67 19.25 41.23
CA ARG A 70 28.13 19.04 41.28
C ARG A 70 28.86 19.72 40.12
N ILE A 71 28.30 19.67 38.91
CA ILE A 71 28.86 20.37 37.73
C ILE A 71 28.76 21.89 37.93
N ASN A 72 27.68 22.38 38.55
CA ASN A 72 27.51 23.79 38.81
C ASN A 72 28.54 24.33 39.82
N GLY A 73 28.88 23.57 40.86
CA GLY A 73 29.87 23.92 41.88
C GLY A 73 31.33 23.94 41.39
N LEU A 74 31.61 23.50 40.16
CA LEU A 74 32.95 23.58 39.59
C LEU A 74 33.26 24.99 39.09
N SER A 75 34.48 25.49 39.40
CA SER A 75 34.98 26.77 38.93
C SER A 75 35.40 26.76 37.45
N LEU A 76 34.47 26.41 36.58
CA LEU A 76 34.68 26.25 35.14
C LEU A 76 33.82 27.24 34.35
N PRO A 77 34.24 27.67 33.15
CA PRO A 77 33.42 28.48 32.25
C PRO A 77 32.15 27.75 31.84
N LYS A 78 31.05 28.49 31.57
CA LYS A 78 29.72 27.97 31.25
C LYS A 78 29.72 26.89 30.14
N ASN A 79 30.49 27.13 29.09
CA ASN A 79 30.58 26.18 27.96
C ASN A 79 31.20 24.85 28.37
N SER A 80 32.18 24.86 29.28
CA SER A 80 32.80 23.63 29.80
C SER A 80 31.83 22.86 30.72
N LYS A 81 30.97 23.54 31.47
CA LYS A 81 29.91 22.92 32.27
C LYS A 81 28.88 22.25 31.40
N ILE A 82 28.47 22.88 30.29
CA ILE A 82 27.53 22.31 29.32
C ILE A 82 28.13 21.06 28.64
N ASN A 83 29.41 21.15 28.20
CA ASN A 83 30.08 20.01 27.58
C ASN A 83 30.14 18.78 28.52
N ARG A 84 30.39 19.01 29.81
CA ARG A 84 30.38 17.94 30.81
C ARG A 84 28.99 17.34 31.03
N LEU A 85 27.93 18.14 30.96
CA LEU A 85 26.56 17.68 31.04
C LEU A 85 26.21 16.81 29.83
N VAL A 86 26.61 17.23 28.63
CA VAL A 86 26.41 16.46 27.39
C VAL A 86 27.16 15.12 27.45
N LEU A 87 28.43 15.14 27.90
CA LEU A 87 29.24 13.93 28.06
C LEU A 87 28.64 12.96 29.08
N ALA A 88 28.20 13.48 30.24
CA ALA A 88 27.53 12.67 31.25
C ALA A 88 26.24 12.02 30.71
N SER A 89 25.46 12.77 29.95
CA SER A 89 24.25 12.26 29.28
C SER A 89 24.57 11.14 28.28
N PHE A 90 25.64 11.30 27.49
CA PHE A 90 26.09 10.26 26.56
C PHE A 90 26.46 8.96 27.28
N ILE A 91 27.30 9.06 28.33
CA ILE A 91 27.70 7.88 29.12
C ILE A 91 26.51 7.18 29.76
N CYS A 92 25.51 7.93 30.24
CA CYS A 92 24.31 7.39 30.84
C CYS A 92 23.37 6.69 29.83
N THR A 93 23.43 7.02 28.53
CA THR A 93 22.56 6.41 27.51
C THR A 93 23.12 5.10 26.96
N LEU A 94 24.43 4.85 27.06
CA LEU A 94 25.05 3.63 26.51
C LEU A 94 24.47 2.31 27.04
N PRO A 95 24.26 2.09 28.35
CA PRO A 95 23.68 0.84 28.87
C PRO A 95 22.29 0.56 28.31
N TYR A 96 21.49 1.61 28.11
CA TYR A 96 20.12 1.48 27.57
C TYR A 96 20.10 1.12 26.08
N GLY A 97 21.09 1.59 25.34
CA GLY A 97 21.28 1.19 23.96
C GLY A 97 21.60 -0.30 23.83
N VAL A 98 22.45 -0.82 24.72
CA VAL A 98 22.78 -2.26 24.75
C VAL A 98 21.54 -3.10 25.07
N ILE A 99 20.79 -2.73 26.11
CA ILE A 99 19.58 -3.44 26.52
C ILE A 99 18.52 -3.37 25.39
N GLY A 100 18.27 -2.18 24.83
CA GLY A 100 17.31 -2.00 23.76
C GLY A 100 17.68 -2.74 22.47
N GLY A 101 18.95 -2.73 22.11
CA GLY A 101 19.47 -3.50 20.97
C GLY A 101 19.30 -5.01 21.15
N SER A 102 19.59 -5.52 22.35
CA SER A 102 19.40 -6.94 22.67
C SER A 102 17.92 -7.38 22.60
N ILE A 103 17.02 -6.54 23.13
CA ILE A 103 15.57 -6.81 23.05
C ILE A 103 15.12 -6.81 21.58
N PHE A 104 15.57 -5.86 20.79
CA PHE A 104 15.21 -5.75 19.38
C PHE A 104 15.65 -6.99 18.58
N VAL A 105 16.89 -7.43 18.73
CA VAL A 105 17.39 -8.62 18.04
C VAL A 105 16.64 -9.88 18.46
N ASN A 106 16.33 -10.05 19.76
CA ASN A 106 15.57 -11.22 20.23
C ASN A 106 14.14 -11.27 19.68
N ILE A 107 13.52 -10.12 19.43
CA ILE A 107 12.16 -10.06 18.87
C ILE A 107 12.17 -10.34 17.35
N TYR A 108 13.17 -9.83 16.62
CA TYR A 108 13.16 -9.82 15.16
C TYR A 108 14.03 -10.89 14.51
N ASN A 109 15.03 -11.43 15.20
CA ASN A 109 15.99 -12.33 14.60
C ASN A 109 16.39 -13.45 15.58
N SER A 110 15.69 -14.57 15.56
CA SER A 110 15.98 -15.73 16.41
C SER A 110 17.35 -16.36 16.16
N ASN A 111 18.04 -16.03 15.04
CA ASN A 111 19.35 -16.55 14.63
C ASN A 111 20.42 -15.46 14.50
N GLY A 112 20.30 -14.33 15.23
CA GLY A 112 21.18 -13.17 15.09
C GLY A 112 22.65 -13.46 15.40
N TYR A 113 23.53 -13.02 14.52
CA TYR A 113 24.98 -13.03 14.74
C TYR A 113 25.38 -11.92 15.71
N ALA A 114 26.49 -12.10 16.44
CA ALA A 114 27.00 -11.11 17.40
C ALA A 114 27.22 -9.70 16.82
N ALA A 115 27.49 -9.61 15.51
CA ALA A 115 27.61 -8.35 14.80
C ALA A 115 26.29 -7.55 14.74
N ASP A 116 25.14 -8.23 14.63
CA ASP A 116 23.84 -7.59 14.59
C ASP A 116 23.49 -6.95 15.95
N TYR A 117 23.81 -7.62 17.05
CA TYR A 117 23.62 -7.09 18.40
C TYR A 117 24.42 -5.80 18.60
N LEU A 118 25.67 -5.76 18.11
CA LEU A 118 26.51 -4.57 18.22
C LEU A 118 25.93 -3.41 17.40
N LEU A 119 25.54 -3.67 16.15
CA LEU A 119 25.00 -2.66 15.24
C LEU A 119 23.70 -2.05 15.77
N TYR A 120 22.76 -2.87 16.22
CA TYR A 120 21.48 -2.41 16.77
C TYR A 120 21.67 -1.69 18.12
N SER A 121 22.59 -2.15 18.96
CA SER A 121 22.92 -1.49 20.23
C SER A 121 23.50 -0.11 20.00
N LEU A 122 24.38 0.04 19.02
CA LEU A 122 24.95 1.34 18.62
C LEU A 122 23.89 2.28 18.03
N ALA A 123 23.00 1.76 17.18
CA ALA A 123 21.92 2.53 16.59
C ALA A 123 20.94 3.06 17.65
N VAL A 124 20.52 2.22 18.60
CA VAL A 124 19.63 2.62 19.70
C VAL A 124 20.31 3.61 20.64
N SER A 125 21.59 3.39 20.96
CA SER A 125 22.38 4.34 21.79
C SER A 125 22.51 5.70 21.11
N GLY A 126 22.78 5.71 19.79
CA GLY A 126 22.89 6.94 19.00
C GLY A 126 21.56 7.70 18.93
N ALA A 127 20.45 7.00 18.76
CA ALA A 127 19.12 7.60 18.74
C ALA A 127 18.75 8.21 20.11
N LEU A 128 19.00 7.51 21.21
CA LEU A 128 18.79 8.02 22.57
C LEU A 128 19.65 9.24 22.86
N PHE A 129 20.91 9.21 22.44
CA PHE A 129 21.81 10.36 22.59
C PHE A 129 21.32 11.57 21.80
N ALA A 130 20.92 11.39 20.54
CA ALA A 130 20.36 12.47 19.72
C ALA A 130 19.10 13.08 20.37
N CYS A 131 18.18 12.25 20.91
CA CYS A 131 17.02 12.73 21.65
C CYS A 131 17.39 13.54 22.89
N ASN A 132 18.42 13.12 23.63
CA ASN A 132 18.92 13.85 24.78
C ASN A 132 19.54 15.22 24.39
N VAL A 133 20.31 15.27 23.30
CA VAL A 133 20.88 16.53 22.78
C VAL A 133 19.77 17.50 22.37
N ILE A 134 18.72 17.00 21.67
CA ILE A 134 17.55 17.81 21.30
C ILE A 134 16.84 18.33 22.55
N ALA A 135 16.63 17.48 23.57
CA ALA A 135 16.02 17.88 24.83
C ALA A 135 16.83 18.96 25.55
N MET A 136 18.16 18.88 25.55
CA MET A 136 19.05 19.88 26.10
C MET A 136 19.01 21.19 25.31
N LEU A 137 18.98 21.15 23.99
CA LEU A 137 18.84 22.32 23.12
C LEU A 137 17.54 23.07 23.38
N VAL A 138 16.40 22.33 23.46
CA VAL A 138 15.09 22.92 23.79
C VAL A 138 15.09 23.57 25.18
N ASN A 139 15.77 22.96 26.15
CA ASN A 139 15.89 23.50 27.51
C ASN A 139 17.12 24.37 27.69
N SER A 140 17.81 24.77 26.64
CA SER A 140 19.09 25.50 26.68
C SER A 140 19.05 26.77 27.53
N LYS A 141 17.96 27.56 27.44
CA LYS A 141 17.78 28.77 28.28
C LYS A 141 17.70 28.44 29.77
N ALA A 142 16.99 27.38 30.14
CA ALA A 142 16.86 26.94 31.51
C ALA A 142 18.22 26.41 32.06
N ILE A 143 18.96 25.67 31.22
CA ILE A 143 20.30 25.16 31.54
C ILE A 143 21.31 26.33 31.71
N LEU A 144 21.30 27.29 30.78
CA LEU A 144 22.15 28.49 30.87
C LEU A 144 21.82 29.34 32.09
N CYS A 145 20.56 29.52 32.43
CA CYS A 145 20.09 30.21 33.62
C CYS A 145 20.58 29.49 34.89
N PHE A 146 20.45 28.15 34.92
CA PHE A 146 20.90 27.35 36.06
C PHE A 146 22.40 27.51 36.33
N PHE A 147 23.23 27.44 35.27
CA PHE A 147 24.70 27.63 35.41
C PHE A 147 25.15 29.08 35.56
N SER A 148 24.24 30.06 35.52
CA SER A 148 24.56 31.49 35.71
C SER A 148 24.38 31.95 37.14
N ILE A 149 23.77 31.14 38.01
CA ILE A 149 23.55 31.50 39.42
C ILE A 149 24.85 31.21 40.22
N PRO A 150 25.53 32.20 40.78
CA PRO A 150 26.69 31.95 41.63
C PRO A 150 26.27 31.33 42.96
N GLU A 151 26.98 30.28 43.41
CA GLU A 151 26.63 29.52 44.61
C GLU A 151 26.95 30.23 45.95
N HIS A 152 27.81 31.25 45.98
CA HIS A 152 28.12 32.00 47.19
C HIS A 152 28.46 33.47 46.89
N GLY A 153 27.64 34.34 47.39
CA GLY A 153 27.89 35.74 47.62
C GLY A 153 26.92 36.27 48.66
N ASN A 154 27.39 36.53 49.88
CA ASN A 154 26.62 37.28 50.86
C ASN A 154 26.48 38.71 50.36
N TYR A 155 25.48 38.98 49.54
CA TYR A 155 25.12 40.37 49.24
C TYR A 155 24.03 40.82 50.20
N SER A 156 24.25 42.01 50.82
CA SER A 156 23.27 42.65 51.67
C SER A 156 22.03 43.02 50.80
N PHE A 157 20.85 42.93 51.38
CA PHE A 157 19.57 43.21 50.74
C PHE A 157 19.50 44.58 50.02
N ASN A 158 20.28 45.58 50.51
CA ASN A 158 20.32 46.90 49.90
C ASN A 158 21.14 46.99 48.60
N GLN A 159 22.15 46.12 48.39
CA GLN A 159 22.88 46.06 47.10
C GLN A 159 22.06 45.38 45.98
N ILE A 160 21.21 44.44 46.35
CA ILE A 160 20.33 43.75 45.36
C ILE A 160 19.27 44.71 44.82
N ASN A 161 18.69 45.59 45.66
CA ASN A 161 17.71 46.57 45.19
C ASN A 161 18.35 47.65 44.30
N GLN A 162 19.55 48.15 44.62
CA GLN A 162 20.25 49.10 43.74
C GLN A 162 20.64 48.48 42.39
N GLN A 163 21.08 47.22 42.34
CA GLN A 163 21.35 46.54 41.09
C GLN A 163 20.08 46.29 40.28
N MET A 164 18.96 45.96 40.92
CA MET A 164 17.68 45.77 40.19
C MET A 164 17.12 47.09 39.63
N GLU A 165 17.27 48.22 40.33
CA GLU A 165 16.87 49.53 39.80
C GLU A 165 17.78 49.99 38.65
N THR A 166 19.09 49.71 38.71
CA THR A 166 20.03 50.06 37.62
C THR A 166 19.87 49.16 36.41
N GLU A 167 19.56 47.87 36.58
CA GLU A 167 19.28 46.95 35.47
C GLU A 167 17.92 47.24 34.82
N GLN A 168 16.92 47.73 35.57
CA GLN A 168 15.63 48.15 34.98
C GLN A 168 15.73 49.39 34.11
N GLN A 169 16.71 50.28 34.37
CA GLN A 169 16.89 51.52 33.62
C GLN A 169 17.70 51.34 32.31
N TYR A 170 18.42 50.20 32.16
CA TYR A 170 19.20 49.90 30.95
C TYR A 170 18.70 48.68 30.16
N ALA A 171 17.63 48.04 30.60
CA ALA A 171 17.02 46.96 29.86
C ALA A 171 15.97 47.50 28.88
N LEU A 172 16.38 48.23 27.85
CA LEU A 172 15.63 48.28 26.61
C LEU A 172 15.57 46.84 26.05
N PRO A 173 14.39 46.28 25.81
CA PRO A 173 14.32 44.96 25.22
C PRO A 173 14.91 45.05 23.83
N GLN A 174 16.15 44.58 23.65
CA GLN A 174 16.63 44.29 22.30
C GLN A 174 15.72 43.24 21.67
N GLU A 175 14.93 43.68 20.70
CA GLU A 175 14.11 42.82 19.82
C GLU A 175 14.99 41.93 18.93
N LYS A 176 15.84 41.11 19.52
CA LYS A 176 16.60 40.05 18.83
C LYS A 176 15.74 38.81 18.49
N ASN A 177 14.41 38.82 18.73
CA ASN A 177 13.57 37.62 18.75
C ASN A 177 12.59 37.46 17.59
N ALA A 178 12.52 38.36 16.64
CA ALA A 178 11.52 38.24 15.56
C ALA A 178 11.88 37.15 14.54
N SER A 179 13.14 37.04 14.14
CA SER A 179 13.63 36.02 13.20
C SER A 179 13.52 34.62 13.77
N ASN A 180 13.89 34.42 15.06
CA ASN A 180 13.78 33.12 15.71
C ASN A 180 12.32 32.67 15.89
N LYS A 181 11.36 33.59 16.03
CA LYS A 181 9.94 33.26 16.16
C LYS A 181 9.37 32.68 14.86
N ILE A 182 9.73 33.23 13.69
CA ILE A 182 9.27 32.73 12.37
C ILE A 182 9.86 31.35 12.10
N LEU A 183 11.16 31.16 12.37
CA LEU A 183 11.84 29.87 12.18
C LEU A 183 11.25 28.78 13.07
N ILE A 184 11.05 29.05 14.36
CA ILE A 184 10.41 28.10 15.29
C ILE A 184 9.00 27.74 14.82
N LYS A 185 8.24 28.73 14.34
CA LYS A 185 6.89 28.51 13.86
C LYS A 185 6.86 27.68 12.58
N GLY A 186 7.79 27.91 11.66
CA GLY A 186 7.99 27.08 10.47
C GLY A 186 8.31 25.64 10.84
N LEU A 187 9.19 25.42 11.83
CA LEU A 187 9.50 24.07 12.34
C LEU A 187 8.27 23.39 12.97
N ILE A 188 7.48 24.14 13.76
CA ILE A 188 6.23 23.62 14.34
C ILE A 188 5.24 23.23 13.23
N THR A 189 5.08 24.08 12.21
CA THR A 189 4.18 23.79 11.07
C THR A 189 4.66 22.56 10.30
N GLY A 190 5.97 22.43 10.05
CA GLY A 190 6.57 21.24 9.45
C GLY A 190 6.34 19.97 10.27
N ALA A 191 6.52 20.04 11.59
CA ALA A 191 6.22 18.93 12.48
C ALA A 191 4.73 18.56 12.47
N LEU A 192 3.83 19.54 12.42
CA LEU A 192 2.39 19.30 12.33
C LEU A 192 1.98 18.64 11.00
N ILE A 193 2.66 18.97 9.89
CA ILE A 193 2.45 18.26 8.60
C ILE A 193 2.74 16.77 8.78
N LEU A 194 3.87 16.43 9.40
CA LEU A 194 4.25 15.03 9.64
C LEU A 194 3.27 14.34 10.60
N ILE A 195 2.83 15.00 11.66
CA ILE A 195 1.84 14.47 12.61
C ILE A 195 0.50 14.20 11.91
N MET A 196 0.08 15.06 11.00
CA MET A 196 -1.16 14.88 10.24
C MET A 196 -1.09 13.74 9.22
N MET A 197 0.08 13.17 8.94
CA MET A 197 0.19 11.94 8.17
C MET A 197 -0.30 10.71 8.96
N ILE A 198 -0.28 10.75 10.29
CA ILE A 198 -0.74 9.62 11.11
C ILE A 198 -2.22 9.28 10.86
N PRO A 199 -3.18 10.23 10.95
CA PRO A 199 -4.57 9.96 10.62
C PRO A 199 -4.78 9.45 9.18
N THR A 200 -3.94 9.86 8.21
CA THR A 200 -4.09 9.37 6.83
C THR A 200 -3.76 7.88 6.70
N ILE A 201 -2.86 7.35 7.55
CA ILE A 201 -2.56 5.92 7.60
C ILE A 201 -3.79 5.13 8.06
N PHE A 202 -4.50 5.61 9.08
CA PHE A 202 -5.75 4.96 9.51
C PHE A 202 -6.80 4.94 8.40
N VAL A 203 -6.91 6.02 7.62
CA VAL A 203 -7.83 6.06 6.47
C VAL A 203 -7.37 5.08 5.38
N SER A 204 -6.07 4.99 5.11
CA SER A 204 -5.51 4.01 4.16
C SER A 204 -5.84 2.58 4.57
N ASN A 205 -5.67 2.24 5.85
CA ASN A 205 -6.02 0.92 6.38
C ASN A 205 -7.52 0.64 6.25
N LEU A 206 -8.38 1.65 6.48
CA LEU A 206 -9.82 1.51 6.29
C LEU A 206 -10.17 1.22 4.83
N VAL A 207 -9.51 1.87 3.86
CA VAL A 207 -9.71 1.58 2.42
C VAL A 207 -9.31 0.15 2.10
N THR A 208 -8.14 -0.30 2.58
CA THR A 208 -7.66 -1.67 2.38
C THR A 208 -8.61 -2.70 3.02
N GLU A 209 -9.16 -2.40 4.20
CA GLU A 209 -10.17 -3.26 4.84
C GLU A 209 -11.43 -3.38 3.97
N ARG A 210 -11.92 -2.28 3.40
CA ARG A 210 -13.08 -2.27 2.50
C ARG A 210 -12.83 -3.03 1.20
N GLU A 211 -11.66 -2.86 0.60
CA GLU A 211 -11.22 -3.61 -0.58
C GLU A 211 -11.17 -5.12 -0.29
N ARG A 212 -10.56 -5.53 0.81
CA ARG A 212 -10.54 -6.93 1.24
C ARG A 212 -11.94 -7.50 1.48
N ARG A 213 -12.84 -6.71 2.08
CA ARG A 213 -14.24 -7.10 2.25
C ARG A 213 -14.96 -7.31 0.91
N GLN A 214 -14.68 -6.46 -0.09
CA GLN A 214 -15.19 -6.66 -1.45
C GLN A 214 -14.71 -8.00 -2.01
N ASP A 215 -13.41 -8.30 -1.92
CA ASP A 215 -12.83 -9.54 -2.40
C ASP A 215 -13.41 -10.77 -1.69
N GLU A 216 -13.63 -10.69 -0.37
CA GLU A 216 -14.30 -11.73 0.41
C GLU A 216 -15.72 -11.98 -0.10
N VAL A 217 -16.49 -10.93 -0.35
CA VAL A 217 -17.86 -11.03 -0.89
C VAL A 217 -17.87 -11.60 -2.32
N VAL A 218 -16.94 -11.15 -3.17
CA VAL A 218 -16.77 -11.70 -4.52
C VAL A 218 -16.48 -13.19 -4.44
N LYS A 219 -15.53 -13.62 -3.61
CA LYS A 219 -15.20 -15.04 -3.40
C LYS A 219 -16.37 -15.83 -2.83
N GLU A 220 -17.11 -15.28 -1.86
CA GLU A 220 -18.30 -15.94 -1.29
C GLU A 220 -19.36 -16.20 -2.35
N VAL A 221 -19.71 -15.19 -3.15
CA VAL A 221 -20.74 -15.31 -4.19
C VAL A 221 -20.27 -16.22 -5.31
N SER A 222 -19.00 -16.06 -5.77
CA SER A 222 -18.39 -16.89 -6.81
C SER A 222 -18.36 -18.36 -6.40
N SER A 223 -18.00 -18.66 -5.17
CA SER A 223 -17.97 -20.06 -4.67
C SER A 223 -19.34 -20.74 -4.64
N LYS A 224 -20.42 -19.96 -4.52
CA LYS A 224 -21.81 -20.46 -4.56
C LYS A 224 -22.38 -20.52 -5.97
N TRP A 225 -21.90 -19.69 -6.88
CA TRP A 225 -22.33 -19.64 -8.27
C TRP A 225 -21.49 -20.58 -9.15
N ALA A 226 -20.29 -20.22 -9.41
CA ALA A 226 -19.15 -20.94 -9.96
C ALA A 226 -17.95 -19.99 -9.97
N SER A 227 -16.77 -20.53 -9.74
CA SER A 227 -15.50 -19.78 -9.78
C SER A 227 -15.07 -19.46 -11.21
N ASP A 228 -13.88 -18.93 -11.36
CA ASP A 228 -13.21 -18.72 -12.64
C ASP A 228 -13.13 -20.03 -13.43
N GLN A 229 -13.44 -19.97 -14.73
CA GLN A 229 -13.47 -21.16 -15.57
C GLN A 229 -12.30 -21.18 -16.54
N THR A 230 -11.63 -22.32 -16.57
CA THR A 230 -10.71 -22.69 -17.64
C THR A 230 -11.18 -23.99 -18.28
N VAL A 231 -11.33 -23.95 -19.60
CA VAL A 231 -11.84 -25.04 -20.41
C VAL A 231 -10.68 -25.70 -21.14
N ALA A 232 -10.55 -27.02 -21.02
CA ALA A 232 -9.47 -27.80 -21.62
C ALA A 232 -10.02 -29.00 -22.43
N GLY A 233 -9.76 -29.03 -23.71
CA GLY A 233 -10.17 -30.14 -24.57
C GLY A 233 -11.35 -29.82 -25.50
N PRO A 234 -12.00 -30.88 -26.07
CA PRO A 234 -11.88 -32.30 -25.68
C PRO A 234 -10.56 -32.97 -26.11
N TYR A 235 -10.21 -34.06 -25.41
CA TYR A 235 -9.10 -34.95 -25.77
C TYR A 235 -9.49 -36.40 -25.50
N ILE A 236 -8.80 -37.36 -26.16
CA ILE A 236 -9.06 -38.80 -25.96
C ILE A 236 -7.96 -39.36 -25.05
N TRP A 237 -8.33 -39.98 -23.96
CA TRP A 237 -7.49 -40.78 -23.10
C TRP A 237 -7.54 -42.25 -23.57
N LEU A 238 -6.39 -42.82 -23.94
CA LEU A 238 -6.28 -44.18 -24.49
C LEU A 238 -5.24 -44.98 -23.69
N PRO A 239 -5.66 -45.99 -22.90
CA PRO A 239 -4.73 -46.82 -22.16
C PRO A 239 -4.07 -47.86 -23.06
N TYR A 240 -2.83 -48.24 -22.70
CA TYR A 240 -2.07 -49.31 -23.33
C TYR A 240 -1.19 -50.02 -22.29
N THR A 241 -0.85 -51.28 -22.58
CA THR A 241 -0.01 -52.11 -21.69
C THR A 241 1.44 -52.13 -22.18
N VAL A 242 2.36 -52.02 -21.22
CA VAL A 242 3.82 -52.12 -21.48
C VAL A 242 4.42 -53.10 -20.48
N ASN A 243 5.24 -54.02 -21.00
CA ASN A 243 6.03 -54.90 -20.15
C ASN A 243 7.34 -54.19 -19.76
N ILE A 244 7.49 -53.98 -18.47
CA ILE A 244 8.72 -53.35 -17.91
C ILE A 244 9.47 -54.42 -17.12
N THR A 245 10.75 -54.54 -17.40
CA THR A 245 11.65 -55.44 -16.61
C THR A 245 12.13 -54.67 -15.38
N ASN A 246 11.76 -55.12 -14.21
CA ASN A 246 12.21 -54.52 -12.94
C ASN A 246 13.69 -54.84 -12.67
N LYS A 247 14.30 -54.15 -11.70
CA LYS A 247 15.69 -54.37 -11.28
C LYS A 247 16.00 -55.82 -10.90
N ASP A 248 14.99 -56.58 -10.52
CA ASP A 248 15.08 -58.02 -10.18
C ASP A 248 14.85 -58.95 -11.37
N GLN A 249 14.97 -58.42 -12.64
CA GLN A 249 14.74 -59.15 -13.89
C GLN A 249 13.33 -59.77 -14.04
N LYS A 250 12.37 -59.36 -13.23
CA LYS A 250 10.98 -59.79 -13.40
C LYS A 250 10.25 -58.88 -14.40
N VAL A 251 9.54 -59.47 -15.33
CA VAL A 251 8.69 -58.74 -16.28
C VAL A 251 7.38 -58.43 -15.55
N GLU A 252 7.06 -57.14 -15.44
CA GLU A 252 5.83 -56.61 -14.87
C GLU A 252 5.05 -55.87 -15.99
N THR A 253 3.78 -56.18 -16.13
CA THR A 253 2.90 -55.49 -17.07
C THR A 253 2.32 -54.24 -16.43
N VAL A 254 2.65 -53.09 -16.92
CA VAL A 254 2.19 -51.78 -16.42
C VAL A 254 1.25 -51.15 -17.46
N THR A 255 0.13 -50.62 -17.01
CA THR A 255 -0.75 -49.85 -17.85
C THR A 255 -0.32 -48.40 -17.88
N LYS A 256 -0.02 -47.89 -19.06
CA LYS A 256 0.25 -46.48 -19.38
C LYS A 256 -0.89 -45.95 -20.24
N HIS A 257 -0.89 -44.66 -20.53
CA HIS A 257 -1.91 -44.06 -21.38
C HIS A 257 -1.31 -43.02 -22.35
N LEU A 258 -2.04 -42.83 -23.43
CA LEU A 258 -1.84 -41.77 -24.42
C LEU A 258 -2.95 -40.75 -24.27
N LEU A 259 -2.61 -39.48 -24.44
CA LEU A 259 -3.61 -38.42 -24.64
C LEU A 259 -3.54 -38.02 -26.12
N LEU A 260 -4.62 -38.25 -26.82
CA LEU A 260 -4.78 -37.89 -28.24
C LEU A 260 -5.53 -36.55 -28.30
N LEU A 261 -4.89 -35.55 -28.86
CA LEU A 261 -5.45 -34.21 -29.04
C LEU A 261 -6.07 -34.08 -30.43
N PRO A 262 -7.10 -33.25 -30.63
CA PRO A 262 -7.66 -32.96 -31.95
C PRO A 262 -6.61 -32.37 -32.89
N GLU A 263 -6.72 -32.63 -34.19
CA GLU A 263 -5.94 -31.88 -35.20
C GLU A 263 -6.49 -30.46 -35.36
N ASN A 264 -7.79 -30.28 -35.32
CA ASN A 264 -8.48 -28.99 -35.38
C ASN A 264 -9.50 -28.88 -34.25
N LEU A 265 -9.53 -27.70 -33.62
CA LEU A 265 -10.47 -27.34 -32.56
C LEU A 265 -11.01 -25.94 -32.83
N THR A 266 -12.29 -25.80 -32.96
CA THR A 266 -13.00 -24.52 -33.09
C THR A 266 -13.95 -24.35 -31.93
N ILE A 267 -13.86 -23.23 -31.21
CA ILE A 267 -14.77 -22.87 -30.13
C ILE A 267 -15.40 -21.53 -30.48
N ALA A 268 -16.71 -21.47 -30.53
CA ALA A 268 -17.49 -20.24 -30.68
C ALA A 268 -18.30 -20.00 -29.42
N GLY A 269 -18.03 -18.91 -28.71
CA GLY A 269 -18.63 -18.62 -27.42
C GLY A 269 -19.40 -17.29 -27.40
N ASN A 270 -20.58 -17.32 -26.77
CA ASN A 270 -21.32 -16.12 -26.41
C ASN A 270 -21.30 -15.98 -24.87
N LEU A 271 -20.77 -14.87 -24.39
CA LEU A 271 -20.58 -14.58 -22.97
C LEU A 271 -21.58 -13.50 -22.54
N SER A 272 -22.50 -13.85 -21.65
CA SER A 272 -23.55 -12.97 -21.13
C SER A 272 -23.23 -12.58 -19.69
N PRO A 273 -22.75 -11.35 -19.45
CA PRO A 273 -22.43 -10.87 -18.11
C PRO A 273 -23.68 -10.56 -17.29
N GLU A 274 -23.63 -10.81 -16.00
CA GLU A 274 -24.67 -10.53 -15.02
C GLU A 274 -24.05 -9.89 -13.77
N ILE A 275 -24.50 -8.68 -13.39
CA ILE A 275 -24.05 -8.03 -12.16
C ILE A 275 -25.05 -8.34 -11.06
N ARG A 276 -24.59 -8.99 -9.99
CA ARG A 276 -25.40 -9.27 -8.78
C ARG A 276 -24.97 -8.37 -7.62
N PRO A 277 -25.89 -7.55 -7.09
CA PRO A 277 -25.61 -6.77 -5.89
C PRO A 277 -25.61 -7.68 -4.65
N ARG A 278 -24.62 -7.48 -3.77
CA ARG A 278 -24.55 -8.10 -2.45
C ARG A 278 -24.18 -7.04 -1.42
N SER A 279 -25.16 -6.50 -0.68
CA SER A 279 -25.02 -5.30 0.14
C SER A 279 -24.58 -4.10 -0.74
N ILE A 280 -23.50 -3.42 -0.39
CA ILE A 280 -22.92 -2.30 -1.17
C ILE A 280 -22.03 -2.79 -2.33
N TYR A 281 -21.69 -4.08 -2.37
CA TYR A 281 -20.77 -4.64 -3.36
C TYR A 281 -21.51 -5.17 -4.58
N LYS A 282 -20.88 -5.09 -5.73
CA LYS A 282 -21.37 -5.61 -7.00
C LYS A 282 -20.47 -6.75 -7.44
N VAL A 283 -21.03 -7.93 -7.65
CA VAL A 283 -20.30 -9.12 -8.10
C VAL A 283 -20.63 -9.37 -9.56
N LEU A 284 -19.59 -9.44 -10.38
CA LEU A 284 -19.72 -9.73 -11.81
C LEU A 284 -19.65 -11.23 -12.02
N LEU A 285 -20.72 -11.77 -12.52
CA LEU A 285 -20.91 -13.18 -12.90
C LEU A 285 -21.18 -13.25 -14.40
N TYR A 286 -21.10 -14.45 -14.96
CA TYR A 286 -21.47 -14.65 -16.35
C TYR A 286 -22.10 -16.01 -16.58
N LYS A 287 -22.81 -16.10 -17.71
CA LYS A 287 -23.19 -17.33 -18.39
C LYS A 287 -22.58 -17.34 -19.77
N SER A 288 -22.17 -18.50 -20.23
CA SER A 288 -21.61 -18.65 -21.57
C SER A 288 -22.17 -19.91 -22.24
N THR A 289 -22.45 -19.80 -23.53
CA THR A 289 -22.72 -20.93 -24.39
C THR A 289 -21.54 -21.09 -25.34
N LEU A 290 -20.86 -22.23 -25.23
CA LEU A 290 -19.69 -22.58 -26.02
C LEU A 290 -20.08 -23.69 -27.00
N ASN A 291 -20.02 -23.41 -28.30
CA ASN A 291 -20.15 -24.39 -29.36
C ASN A 291 -18.74 -24.84 -29.77
N THR A 292 -18.42 -26.08 -29.51
CA THR A 292 -17.12 -26.67 -29.77
C THR A 292 -17.23 -27.71 -30.85
N ALA A 293 -16.38 -27.64 -31.87
CA ALA A 293 -16.31 -28.60 -32.97
C ALA A 293 -14.87 -28.81 -33.42
N GLY A 294 -14.61 -29.96 -34.02
CA GLY A 294 -13.30 -30.30 -34.53
C GLY A 294 -13.20 -31.72 -35.06
N ASN A 295 -11.98 -32.16 -35.25
CA ASN A 295 -11.70 -33.52 -35.67
C ASN A 295 -10.45 -34.09 -34.99
N PHE A 296 -10.51 -35.38 -34.70
CA PHE A 296 -9.34 -36.17 -34.29
C PHE A 296 -8.79 -36.93 -35.51
N PHE A 297 -7.49 -37.03 -35.57
CA PHE A 297 -6.80 -37.93 -36.46
C PHE A 297 -6.04 -38.96 -35.63
N ILE A 298 -6.54 -40.17 -35.53
CA ILE A 298 -6.00 -41.18 -34.61
C ILE A 298 -4.77 -41.83 -35.24
N ARG A 299 -3.60 -41.52 -34.67
CA ARG A 299 -2.31 -42.13 -35.02
C ARG A 299 -1.78 -42.90 -33.82
N VAL A 300 -1.17 -44.04 -34.06
CA VAL A 300 -0.43 -44.80 -33.06
C VAL A 300 1.05 -44.46 -33.21
N PRO A 301 1.77 -44.05 -32.15
CA PRO A 301 3.22 -43.89 -32.19
C PRO A 301 3.89 -45.22 -32.62
N LYS A 302 4.94 -45.12 -33.40
CA LYS A 302 5.70 -46.29 -33.92
C LYS A 302 6.27 -47.17 -32.81
N GLU A 303 6.51 -46.59 -31.65
CA GLU A 303 7.08 -47.22 -30.46
C GLU A 303 6.06 -48.08 -29.68
N ILE A 304 4.77 -48.01 -30.03
CA ILE A 304 3.70 -48.73 -29.34
C ILE A 304 3.10 -49.75 -30.27
N ASP A 305 3.06 -51.01 -29.80
CA ASP A 305 2.38 -52.07 -30.51
C ASP A 305 0.86 -51.77 -30.51
N PRO A 306 0.21 -51.67 -31.70
CA PRO A 306 -1.25 -51.50 -31.77
C PRO A 306 -2.06 -52.55 -31.01
N ALA A 307 -1.51 -53.78 -30.86
CA ALA A 307 -2.15 -54.85 -30.09
C ALA A 307 -2.13 -54.60 -28.57
N ALA A 308 -1.21 -53.76 -28.08
CA ALA A 308 -1.15 -53.38 -26.67
C ALA A 308 -2.18 -52.28 -26.28
N LEU A 309 -2.83 -51.65 -27.26
CA LEU A 309 -3.82 -50.61 -27.02
C LEU A 309 -5.14 -51.21 -26.51
N GLN A 310 -5.66 -50.62 -25.44
CA GLN A 310 -6.96 -51.03 -24.87
C GLN A 310 -8.09 -50.16 -25.46
N LEU A 311 -8.41 -50.32 -26.72
CA LEU A 311 -9.36 -49.50 -27.48
C LEU A 311 -10.79 -49.48 -26.85
N ALA A 312 -11.21 -50.59 -26.24
CA ALA A 312 -12.50 -50.68 -25.53
C ALA A 312 -12.57 -49.83 -24.27
N ASN A 313 -11.42 -49.43 -23.72
CA ASN A 313 -11.33 -48.61 -22.52
C ASN A 313 -11.06 -47.13 -22.84
N ALA A 314 -11.06 -46.75 -24.11
CA ALA A 314 -10.88 -45.37 -24.53
C ALA A 314 -11.94 -44.45 -23.97
N LYS A 315 -11.56 -43.25 -23.55
CA LYS A 315 -12.50 -42.24 -23.06
C LYS A 315 -12.26 -40.90 -23.74
N ILE A 316 -13.33 -40.21 -24.09
CA ILE A 316 -13.27 -38.80 -24.44
C ILE A 316 -13.39 -37.99 -23.15
N CYS A 317 -12.47 -37.02 -22.97
CA CYS A 317 -12.27 -36.27 -21.76
C CYS A 317 -12.39 -34.77 -22.05
N PHE A 318 -12.85 -34.01 -21.06
CA PHE A 318 -13.03 -32.59 -21.14
C PHE A 318 -12.74 -31.95 -19.75
N GLY A 319 -11.74 -31.08 -19.67
CA GLY A 319 -11.36 -30.41 -18.43
C GLY A 319 -12.16 -29.14 -18.19
N ILE A 320 -12.58 -28.94 -16.96
CA ILE A 320 -13.24 -27.71 -16.49
C ILE A 320 -12.84 -27.43 -15.04
N THR A 321 -12.62 -26.15 -14.69
CA THR A 321 -12.11 -25.82 -13.35
C THR A 321 -13.13 -26.07 -12.25
N ASP A 322 -14.39 -25.66 -12.43
CA ASP A 322 -15.44 -25.80 -11.42
C ASP A 322 -16.72 -26.42 -12.00
N PHE A 323 -17.08 -27.60 -11.52
CA PHE A 323 -18.30 -28.33 -11.93
C PHE A 323 -19.61 -27.57 -11.67
N LYS A 324 -19.65 -26.67 -10.69
CA LYS A 324 -20.80 -25.81 -10.41
C LYS A 324 -21.15 -24.93 -11.61
N GLY A 325 -20.17 -24.70 -12.49
CA GLY A 325 -20.36 -23.95 -13.73
C GLY A 325 -21.20 -24.65 -14.76
N ILE A 326 -21.34 -25.95 -14.72
CA ILE A 326 -22.10 -26.71 -15.71
C ILE A 326 -23.62 -26.54 -15.47
N GLU A 327 -24.34 -26.00 -16.44
CA GLU A 327 -25.79 -25.74 -16.31
C GLU A 327 -26.66 -26.87 -16.79
N GLU A 328 -26.19 -27.68 -17.76
CA GLU A 328 -26.96 -28.76 -18.40
C GLU A 328 -26.08 -30.02 -18.57
N LYS A 329 -26.70 -31.13 -18.90
CA LYS A 329 -26.00 -32.36 -19.31
C LYS A 329 -25.11 -32.07 -20.50
N VAL A 330 -23.84 -32.45 -20.40
CA VAL A 330 -22.87 -32.26 -21.47
C VAL A 330 -22.87 -33.50 -22.37
N VAL A 331 -23.22 -33.30 -23.61
CA VAL A 331 -23.26 -34.39 -24.62
C VAL A 331 -22.24 -34.04 -25.72
N VAL A 332 -21.35 -34.97 -26.02
CA VAL A 332 -20.45 -34.91 -27.16
C VAL A 332 -20.93 -35.85 -28.23
N ASN A 333 -21.08 -35.35 -29.44
CA ASN A 333 -21.27 -36.20 -30.62
C ASN A 333 -19.89 -36.54 -31.19
N PHE A 334 -19.49 -37.77 -31.14
CA PHE A 334 -18.22 -38.27 -31.63
C PHE A 334 -18.49 -39.39 -32.68
N ASN A 335 -17.99 -39.20 -33.88
CA ASN A 335 -18.21 -40.12 -35.00
C ASN A 335 -19.71 -40.42 -35.29
N GLY A 336 -20.59 -39.43 -35.14
CA GLY A 336 -22.03 -39.56 -35.34
C GLY A 336 -22.80 -40.23 -34.18
N VAL A 337 -22.09 -40.63 -33.09
CA VAL A 337 -22.69 -41.22 -31.89
C VAL A 337 -22.62 -40.19 -30.75
N SER A 338 -23.73 -40.05 -30.03
CA SER A 338 -23.82 -39.12 -28.87
C SER A 338 -23.45 -39.84 -27.59
N TYR A 339 -22.50 -39.24 -26.84
CA TYR A 339 -22.03 -39.72 -25.55
C TYR A 339 -22.32 -38.66 -24.48
N GLU A 340 -23.00 -39.02 -23.40
CA GLU A 340 -23.21 -38.17 -22.23
C GLU A 340 -21.93 -38.23 -21.36
N LEU A 341 -21.32 -37.08 -21.11
CA LEU A 341 -20.13 -36.97 -20.26
C LEU A 341 -20.53 -36.98 -18.78
N SER A 342 -19.81 -37.77 -18.00
CA SER A 342 -20.00 -37.89 -16.54
C SER A 342 -18.80 -37.29 -15.79
N PRO A 343 -18.99 -36.78 -14.55
CA PRO A 343 -17.89 -36.26 -13.73
C PRO A 343 -16.79 -37.29 -13.47
N GLY A 344 -15.55 -36.85 -13.59
CA GLY A 344 -14.35 -37.64 -13.34
C GLY A 344 -13.49 -37.82 -14.60
N LEU A 345 -12.20 -37.62 -14.42
CA LEU A 345 -11.15 -37.87 -15.42
C LEU A 345 -10.42 -39.17 -15.09
N PRO A 346 -10.00 -39.95 -16.08
CA PRO A 346 -9.23 -41.17 -15.85
C PRO A 346 -7.78 -40.92 -15.39
N ALA A 347 -7.26 -39.73 -15.62
CA ALA A 347 -5.93 -39.28 -15.22
C ALA A 347 -5.91 -37.75 -15.02
N ASN A 348 -4.94 -37.27 -14.23
CA ASN A 348 -4.82 -35.85 -13.88
C ASN A 348 -3.74 -35.11 -14.68
N ASP A 349 -3.33 -35.63 -15.84
CA ASP A 349 -2.20 -35.09 -16.61
C ASP A 349 -2.47 -33.66 -17.12
N ILE A 350 -3.71 -33.35 -17.52
CA ILE A 350 -4.11 -32.04 -18.06
C ILE A 350 -4.89 -31.24 -17.02
N ASP A 351 -5.81 -31.88 -16.34
CA ASP A 351 -6.66 -31.24 -15.34
C ASP A 351 -6.97 -32.20 -14.19
N SER A 352 -7.21 -31.64 -13.01
CA SER A 352 -7.68 -32.41 -11.85
C SER A 352 -9.19 -32.60 -11.85
N ASN A 353 -9.93 -31.72 -12.53
CA ASN A 353 -11.38 -31.73 -12.62
C ASN A 353 -11.84 -31.79 -14.08
N GLY A 354 -12.84 -32.58 -14.36
CA GLY A 354 -13.39 -32.66 -15.70
C GLY A 354 -14.43 -33.75 -15.85
N LEU A 355 -14.91 -33.89 -17.07
CA LEU A 355 -15.91 -34.86 -17.48
C LEU A 355 -15.28 -35.89 -18.42
N SER A 356 -15.78 -37.11 -18.38
CA SER A 356 -15.38 -38.14 -19.36
C SER A 356 -16.53 -39.06 -19.72
N ALA A 357 -16.45 -39.67 -20.90
CA ALA A 357 -17.32 -40.74 -21.32
C ALA A 357 -16.52 -41.83 -22.03
N PRO A 358 -16.84 -43.12 -21.83
CA PRO A 358 -16.28 -44.19 -22.65
C PRO A 358 -16.75 -44.04 -24.11
N ILE A 359 -15.82 -44.21 -25.05
CA ILE A 359 -16.11 -44.14 -26.48
C ILE A 359 -15.72 -45.47 -27.15
N ASN A 360 -16.43 -45.83 -28.21
CA ASN A 360 -16.09 -47.00 -29.00
C ASN A 360 -15.07 -46.65 -30.06
N LEU A 361 -13.82 -47.06 -29.83
CA LEU A 361 -12.76 -46.98 -30.85
C LEU A 361 -12.44 -48.36 -31.40
N GLY A 362 -12.31 -48.43 -32.71
CA GLY A 362 -11.90 -49.64 -33.42
C GLY A 362 -10.56 -49.45 -34.16
N THR A 363 -9.95 -50.55 -34.58
CA THR A 363 -8.74 -50.51 -35.44
C THR A 363 -9.02 -49.84 -36.79
N SER A 364 -10.28 -49.86 -37.24
CA SER A 364 -10.77 -49.19 -38.47
C SER A 364 -10.71 -47.66 -38.36
N ASP A 365 -10.59 -47.08 -37.17
CA ASP A 365 -10.56 -45.64 -36.94
C ASP A 365 -9.12 -45.07 -37.07
N PHE A 366 -8.13 -45.93 -37.10
CA PHE A 366 -6.74 -45.52 -37.33
C PHE A 366 -6.55 -44.90 -38.71
N GLY A 367 -5.85 -43.76 -38.76
CA GLY A 367 -5.58 -43.03 -39.99
C GLY A 367 -6.80 -42.30 -40.57
N ARG A 368 -7.91 -42.21 -39.86
CA ARG A 368 -9.12 -41.50 -40.29
C ARG A 368 -9.32 -40.21 -39.50
N ASN A 369 -9.96 -39.25 -40.15
CA ASN A 369 -10.46 -38.04 -39.49
C ASN A 369 -11.84 -38.34 -38.87
N ILE A 370 -11.94 -38.21 -37.54
CA ILE A 370 -13.17 -38.42 -36.79
C ILE A 370 -13.67 -37.08 -36.30
N ALA A 371 -14.82 -36.66 -36.79
CA ALA A 371 -15.44 -35.39 -36.38
C ALA A 371 -16.08 -35.51 -35.01
N PHE A 372 -16.04 -34.42 -34.25
CA PHE A 372 -16.80 -34.26 -33.04
C PHE A 372 -17.44 -32.88 -32.98
N ASN A 373 -18.53 -32.77 -32.25
CA ASN A 373 -19.12 -31.51 -31.84
C ASN A 373 -19.78 -31.67 -30.48
N MET A 374 -19.80 -30.56 -29.73
CA MET A 374 -20.45 -30.45 -28.42
C MET A 374 -20.89 -29.00 -28.15
N GLN A 375 -21.96 -28.87 -27.41
CA GLN A 375 -22.37 -27.59 -26.83
C GLN A 375 -22.22 -27.65 -25.32
N LEU A 376 -21.56 -26.64 -24.74
CA LEU A 376 -21.36 -26.50 -23.31
C LEU A 376 -22.00 -25.19 -22.84
N LYS A 377 -22.99 -25.29 -21.96
CA LYS A 377 -23.48 -24.12 -21.22
C LYS A 377 -22.80 -24.06 -19.89
N VAL A 378 -22.00 -23.01 -19.71
CA VAL A 378 -21.17 -22.81 -18.52
C VAL A 378 -21.41 -21.45 -17.92
N LYS A 379 -21.48 -21.40 -16.60
CA LYS A 379 -21.48 -20.19 -15.81
C LYS A 379 -20.17 -20.06 -15.02
N GLY A 380 -19.80 -18.85 -14.68
CA GLY A 380 -18.59 -18.58 -13.92
C GLY A 380 -18.56 -17.15 -13.38
N SER A 381 -17.44 -16.80 -12.82
CA SER A 381 -17.14 -15.46 -12.33
C SER A 381 -15.75 -15.03 -12.82
N GLY A 382 -15.52 -13.75 -12.91
CA GLY A 382 -14.20 -13.18 -13.18
C GLY A 382 -13.64 -13.47 -14.57
N GLN A 383 -13.27 -14.72 -14.88
CA GLN A 383 -12.58 -15.07 -16.13
C GLN A 383 -13.14 -16.30 -16.83
N LEU A 384 -12.94 -16.34 -18.16
CA LEU A 384 -13.17 -17.51 -19.00
C LEU A 384 -11.94 -17.73 -19.88
N HIS A 385 -11.22 -18.82 -19.61
CA HIS A 385 -9.99 -19.18 -20.31
C HIS A 385 -10.12 -20.52 -21.05
N PHE A 386 -9.26 -20.70 -22.04
CA PHE A 386 -9.18 -21.90 -22.87
C PHE A 386 -7.74 -22.39 -22.92
N VAL A 387 -7.56 -23.70 -22.93
CA VAL A 387 -6.26 -24.33 -23.17
C VAL A 387 -6.22 -24.83 -24.60
N PRO A 388 -5.22 -24.47 -25.42
CA PRO A 388 -5.16 -24.82 -26.86
C PRO A 388 -4.72 -26.28 -27.08
N LEU A 389 -5.54 -27.23 -26.66
CA LEU A 389 -5.25 -28.66 -26.75
C LEU A 389 -5.63 -29.19 -28.15
N SER A 390 -4.91 -28.75 -29.19
CA SER A 390 -5.09 -29.26 -30.55
C SER A 390 -3.93 -28.88 -31.45
N GLY A 391 -3.84 -29.49 -32.65
CA GLY A 391 -2.87 -29.06 -33.66
C GLY A 391 -3.16 -27.65 -34.20
N TYR A 392 -4.43 -27.29 -34.31
CA TYR A 392 -4.89 -25.95 -34.67
C TYR A 392 -6.14 -25.60 -33.83
N SER A 393 -6.02 -24.53 -33.03
CA SER A 393 -7.13 -24.03 -32.21
C SER A 393 -7.59 -22.66 -32.72
N SER A 394 -8.89 -22.50 -32.90
CA SER A 394 -9.57 -21.22 -33.17
C SER A 394 -10.65 -20.98 -32.13
N VAL A 395 -10.50 -19.93 -31.33
CA VAL A 395 -11.46 -19.54 -30.29
C VAL A 395 -12.01 -18.17 -30.64
N ALA A 396 -13.33 -18.06 -30.79
CA ALA A 396 -14.03 -16.80 -31.03
C ALA A 396 -15.00 -16.54 -29.88
N LEU A 397 -14.88 -15.38 -29.23
CA LEU A 397 -15.76 -14.95 -28.15
C LEU A 397 -16.45 -13.64 -28.50
N GLN A 398 -17.71 -13.52 -28.11
CA GLN A 398 -18.46 -12.27 -28.14
C GLN A 398 -19.17 -12.05 -26.81
N SER A 399 -19.29 -10.78 -26.39
CA SER A 399 -19.96 -10.41 -25.15
C SER A 399 -20.47 -8.98 -25.22
N THR A 400 -21.51 -8.68 -24.46
CA THR A 400 -21.99 -7.30 -24.22
C THR A 400 -21.19 -6.54 -23.16
N TRP A 401 -20.14 -7.15 -22.60
CA TRP A 401 -19.26 -6.50 -21.62
C TRP A 401 -18.29 -5.53 -22.29
N SER A 402 -18.28 -4.26 -21.85
CA SER A 402 -17.51 -3.20 -22.50
C SER A 402 -16.05 -3.07 -22.02
N ASN A 403 -15.65 -3.80 -20.96
CA ASN A 403 -14.31 -3.69 -20.37
C ASN A 403 -13.64 -5.06 -20.23
N PRO A 404 -13.33 -5.73 -21.35
CA PRO A 404 -12.59 -7.00 -21.33
C PRO A 404 -11.10 -6.73 -21.07
N SER A 405 -10.45 -7.59 -20.29
CA SER A 405 -9.01 -7.77 -20.29
C SER A 405 -8.71 -9.08 -20.99
N PHE A 406 -8.00 -9.02 -22.11
CA PHE A 406 -7.52 -10.22 -22.81
C PHE A 406 -6.16 -10.58 -22.23
N ASP A 407 -6.08 -11.74 -21.60
CA ASP A 407 -4.91 -12.17 -20.82
C ASP A 407 -4.55 -13.65 -21.05
N GLY A 408 -3.54 -14.13 -20.33
CA GLY A 408 -2.98 -15.45 -20.52
C GLY A 408 -1.83 -15.46 -21.53
N ASN A 409 -1.48 -16.65 -22.02
CA ASN A 409 -0.28 -16.86 -22.82
C ASN A 409 -0.40 -16.38 -24.28
N ASN A 410 -1.60 -16.16 -24.78
CA ASN A 410 -1.86 -15.69 -26.14
C ASN A 410 -2.86 -14.53 -26.14
N LEU A 411 -2.55 -13.48 -26.88
CA LEU A 411 -3.49 -12.38 -27.12
C LEU A 411 -4.32 -12.65 -28.39
N PRO A 412 -5.55 -12.09 -28.48
CA PRO A 412 -6.38 -12.25 -29.67
C PRO A 412 -5.72 -11.60 -30.89
N GLY A 413 -5.69 -12.31 -32.01
CA GLY A 413 -5.22 -11.77 -33.28
C GLY A 413 -6.20 -10.75 -33.89
N GLU A 414 -7.50 -10.96 -33.68
CA GLU A 414 -8.56 -10.06 -34.10
C GLU A 414 -9.37 -9.67 -32.86
N ARG A 415 -9.58 -8.37 -32.63
CA ARG A 415 -10.41 -7.87 -31.53
C ARG A 415 -11.12 -6.56 -31.88
N SER A 416 -12.33 -6.44 -31.38
CA SER A 416 -13.08 -5.18 -31.40
C SER A 416 -13.69 -4.97 -30.01
N VAL A 417 -13.48 -3.77 -29.43
CA VAL A 417 -14.04 -3.40 -28.14
C VAL A 417 -14.77 -2.07 -28.29
N SER A 418 -16.03 -2.06 -27.86
CA SER A 418 -16.90 -0.89 -27.91
C SER A 418 -17.67 -0.73 -26.60
N LYS A 419 -18.48 0.33 -26.51
CA LYS A 419 -19.39 0.50 -25.35
C LYS A 419 -20.49 -0.56 -25.30
N GLU A 420 -20.78 -1.20 -26.42
CA GLU A 420 -21.83 -2.23 -26.58
C GLU A 420 -21.31 -3.63 -26.25
N GLY A 421 -19.99 -3.80 -26.14
CA GLY A 421 -19.36 -5.07 -25.83
C GLY A 421 -18.06 -5.30 -26.61
N PHE A 422 -17.67 -6.58 -26.70
CA PHE A 422 -16.47 -6.98 -27.41
C PHE A 422 -16.68 -8.20 -28.29
N THR A 423 -15.84 -8.32 -29.31
CA THR A 423 -15.56 -9.55 -30.05
C THR A 423 -14.06 -9.79 -30.05
N ALA A 424 -13.65 -11.05 -29.89
CA ALA A 424 -12.23 -11.42 -29.89
C ALA A 424 -12.03 -12.80 -30.49
N LYS A 425 -10.95 -12.98 -31.26
CA LYS A 425 -10.61 -14.25 -31.90
C LYS A 425 -9.13 -14.57 -31.69
N TRP A 426 -8.88 -15.73 -31.15
CA TRP A 426 -7.55 -16.30 -30.97
C TRP A 426 -7.35 -17.43 -31.97
N THR A 427 -6.14 -17.51 -32.49
CA THR A 427 -5.70 -18.60 -33.38
C THR A 427 -4.34 -19.09 -32.89
N VAL A 428 -4.28 -20.36 -32.54
CA VAL A 428 -3.06 -21.02 -32.10
C VAL A 428 -2.81 -22.24 -32.98
N ASN A 429 -1.66 -22.35 -33.58
CA ASN A 429 -1.31 -23.50 -34.40
C ASN A 429 -0.19 -24.33 -33.76
N LYS A 430 0.04 -25.53 -34.25
CA LYS A 430 1.03 -26.49 -33.73
C LYS A 430 2.44 -25.92 -33.63
N ALA A 431 2.82 -25.01 -34.53
CA ALA A 431 4.14 -24.38 -34.50
C ALA A 431 4.35 -23.44 -33.31
N ASN A 432 3.26 -22.99 -32.66
CA ASN A 432 3.30 -22.14 -31.47
C ASN A 432 3.31 -22.94 -30.15
N LEU A 433 3.20 -24.28 -30.23
CA LEU A 433 3.07 -25.15 -29.06
C LEU A 433 4.30 -26.04 -28.90
N PRO A 434 4.80 -26.24 -27.67
CA PRO A 434 5.97 -27.09 -27.40
C PRO A 434 5.61 -28.60 -27.38
N TYR A 435 4.39 -28.97 -27.76
CA TYR A 435 3.90 -30.34 -27.75
C TYR A 435 3.17 -30.69 -29.05
N GLY A 436 3.08 -31.99 -29.31
CA GLY A 436 2.36 -32.52 -30.46
C GLY A 436 0.92 -32.88 -30.12
N THR A 437 0.22 -33.49 -31.10
CA THR A 437 -1.15 -33.98 -30.93
C THR A 437 -1.26 -35.33 -30.19
N ILE A 438 -0.12 -35.91 -29.78
CA ILE A 438 -0.06 -37.12 -28.95
C ILE A 438 0.86 -36.84 -27.78
N LEU A 439 0.34 -36.98 -26.54
CA LEU A 439 1.10 -36.80 -25.30
C LEU A 439 1.24 -38.16 -24.59
N GLN A 440 2.45 -38.43 -24.09
CA GLN A 440 2.75 -39.66 -23.34
C GLN A 440 3.28 -39.30 -21.97
N GLY A 441 2.51 -39.53 -20.91
CA GLY A 441 2.98 -39.47 -19.52
C GLY A 441 3.70 -38.19 -19.10
N ALA A 442 3.34 -37.07 -19.70
CA ALA A 442 3.93 -35.77 -19.37
C ALA A 442 2.99 -35.02 -18.43
N GLU A 443 3.56 -34.49 -17.33
CA GLU A 443 2.83 -33.47 -16.56
C GLU A 443 2.62 -32.23 -17.43
N PHE A 444 1.36 -31.99 -17.78
CA PHE A 444 0.96 -30.84 -18.58
C PHE A 444 0.47 -29.71 -17.66
N ASN A 445 1.28 -28.67 -17.51
CA ASN A 445 0.84 -27.50 -16.75
C ASN A 445 -0.04 -26.59 -17.62
N LYS A 446 -1.37 -26.76 -17.51
CA LYS A 446 -2.36 -26.00 -18.29
C LYS A 446 -2.24 -24.49 -18.12
N SER A 447 -1.80 -24.01 -16.94
CA SER A 447 -1.67 -22.58 -16.65
C SER A 447 -0.68 -21.86 -17.57
N ASN A 448 0.34 -22.58 -18.05
CA ASN A 448 1.32 -22.02 -18.95
C ASN A 448 0.81 -21.78 -20.37
N PHE A 449 -0.35 -22.30 -20.72
CA PHE A 449 -0.89 -22.24 -22.08
C PHE A 449 -2.28 -21.61 -22.14
N ALA A 450 -2.94 -21.43 -21.01
CA ALA A 450 -4.27 -20.85 -20.94
C ALA A 450 -4.29 -19.42 -21.45
N PHE A 451 -5.32 -19.05 -22.18
CA PHE A 451 -5.60 -17.72 -22.68
C PHE A 451 -7.12 -17.48 -22.70
N GLY A 452 -7.53 -16.22 -22.68
CA GLY A 452 -8.95 -15.92 -22.75
C GLY A 452 -9.28 -14.49 -22.41
N VAL A 453 -10.34 -14.30 -21.66
CA VAL A 453 -10.84 -13.01 -21.23
C VAL A 453 -11.10 -13.01 -19.74
N SER A 454 -10.59 -11.96 -19.06
CA SER A 454 -10.98 -11.56 -17.72
C SER A 454 -11.92 -10.37 -17.82
N MET A 455 -13.05 -10.47 -17.14
CA MET A 455 -14.02 -9.38 -17.10
C MET A 455 -13.68 -8.48 -15.93
N VAL A 456 -13.05 -7.35 -16.25
CA VAL A 456 -12.65 -6.36 -15.25
C VAL A 456 -13.83 -5.43 -14.95
N GLN A 457 -14.15 -5.24 -13.67
CA GLN A 457 -15.09 -4.18 -13.31
C GLN A 457 -14.42 -2.81 -13.51
N PRO A 458 -15.04 -1.89 -14.28
CA PRO A 458 -14.46 -0.57 -14.48
C PRO A 458 -14.40 0.17 -13.15
N ALA A 459 -13.22 0.74 -12.91
CA ALA A 459 -12.96 1.66 -11.82
C ALA A 459 -13.21 1.10 -10.42
N ASP A 460 -12.22 0.39 -9.94
CA ASP A 460 -12.11 0.17 -8.51
C ASP A 460 -12.04 1.52 -7.78
N GLN A 461 -13.15 1.90 -7.17
CA GLN A 461 -13.27 3.13 -6.37
C GLN A 461 -12.25 3.13 -5.22
N TYR A 462 -11.89 1.94 -4.71
CA TYR A 462 -10.88 1.79 -3.66
C TYR A 462 -9.48 2.08 -4.20
N ALA A 463 -9.12 1.60 -5.39
CA ALA A 463 -7.85 1.92 -6.02
C ALA A 463 -7.70 3.42 -6.28
N LYS A 464 -8.77 4.11 -6.75
CA LYS A 464 -8.76 5.57 -6.91
C LYS A 464 -8.67 6.31 -5.58
N THR A 465 -9.35 5.84 -4.54
CA THR A 465 -9.27 6.40 -3.20
C THR A 465 -7.87 6.21 -2.61
N THR A 466 -7.27 5.04 -2.76
CA THR A 466 -5.89 4.75 -2.36
C THR A 466 -4.89 5.67 -3.08
N ARG A 467 -5.06 5.87 -4.40
CA ARG A 467 -4.25 6.85 -5.16
C ARG A 467 -4.42 8.26 -4.59
N SER A 468 -5.64 8.67 -4.24
CA SER A 468 -5.90 9.96 -3.62
C SER A 468 -5.16 10.13 -2.29
N ILE A 469 -5.16 9.12 -1.43
CA ILE A 469 -4.47 9.14 -0.14
C ILE A 469 -2.94 9.22 -0.30
N LYS A 470 -2.36 8.61 -1.33
CA LYS A 470 -0.93 8.74 -1.63
C LYS A 470 -0.49 10.20 -1.84
N TYR A 471 -1.39 11.06 -2.29
CA TYR A 471 -1.15 12.50 -2.44
C TYR A 471 -1.46 13.31 -1.17
N ALA A 472 -1.84 12.68 -0.05
CA ALA A 472 -2.22 13.39 1.18
C ALA A 472 -1.12 14.29 1.73
N ILE A 473 0.15 13.89 1.65
CA ILE A 473 1.27 14.73 2.08
C ILE A 473 1.33 16.04 1.29
N LEU A 474 1.03 15.98 0.01
CA LEU A 474 0.98 17.15 -0.86
C LEU A 474 -0.18 18.08 -0.49
N PHE A 475 -1.37 17.51 -0.22
CA PHE A 475 -2.52 18.27 0.25
C PHE A 475 -2.24 19.00 1.56
N ILE A 476 -1.81 18.26 2.55
CA ILE A 476 -1.57 18.77 3.91
C ILE A 476 -0.41 19.77 3.87
N GLY A 477 0.70 19.40 3.20
CA GLY A 477 1.89 20.23 3.11
C GLY A 477 1.65 21.56 2.41
N LEU A 478 1.00 21.56 1.24
CA LEU A 478 0.70 22.78 0.50
C LEU A 478 -0.36 23.64 1.22
N SER A 479 -1.38 23.02 1.80
CA SER A 479 -2.41 23.75 2.55
C SER A 479 -1.78 24.44 3.77
N PHE A 480 -0.96 23.74 4.55
CA PHE A 480 -0.29 24.32 5.72
C PHE A 480 0.71 25.40 5.33
N SER A 481 1.46 25.19 4.25
CA SER A 481 2.36 26.21 3.70
C SER A 481 1.61 27.47 3.27
N LEU A 482 0.44 27.30 2.62
CA LEU A 482 -0.42 28.42 2.24
C LEU A 482 -0.94 29.18 3.46
N PHE A 483 -1.44 28.48 4.49
CA PHE A 483 -1.86 29.10 5.74
C PHE A 483 -0.72 29.84 6.43
N PHE A 484 0.48 29.25 6.45
CA PHE A 484 1.67 29.86 7.02
C PHE A 484 2.07 31.15 6.30
N VAL A 485 2.06 31.15 4.96
CA VAL A 485 2.35 32.36 4.15
C VAL A 485 1.31 33.45 4.42
N VAL A 486 0.04 33.09 4.41
CA VAL A 486 -1.07 34.04 4.66
C VAL A 486 -0.99 34.61 6.08
N GLU A 487 -0.67 33.80 7.07
CA GLU A 487 -0.45 34.22 8.46
C GLU A 487 0.63 35.30 8.56
N ILE A 488 1.79 35.07 7.92
CA ILE A 488 2.89 36.03 7.92
C ILE A 488 2.46 37.34 7.22
N MET A 489 1.81 37.24 6.07
CA MET A 489 1.35 38.40 5.31
C MET A 489 0.28 39.24 6.04
N GLN A 490 -0.65 38.59 6.73
CA GLN A 490 -1.73 39.24 7.47
C GLN A 490 -1.31 39.68 8.88
N LYS A 491 -0.11 39.29 9.33
CA LYS A 491 0.39 39.54 10.71
C LYS A 491 -0.60 39.08 11.80
N LYS A 492 -1.45 38.10 11.50
CA LYS A 492 -2.41 37.49 12.43
C LYS A 492 -1.96 36.08 12.79
N PRO A 493 -1.42 35.86 14.01
CA PRO A 493 -0.86 34.56 14.38
C PRO A 493 -1.95 33.49 14.52
N LEU A 494 -1.73 32.34 13.87
CA LEU A 494 -2.49 31.12 14.07
C LEU A 494 -1.92 30.30 15.22
N HIS A 495 -2.80 29.75 16.06
CA HIS A 495 -2.40 28.83 17.10
C HIS A 495 -2.17 27.43 16.50
N PRO A 496 -1.21 26.61 16.98
CA PRO A 496 -0.97 25.25 16.46
C PRO A 496 -2.23 24.38 16.38
N VAL A 497 -3.14 24.50 17.35
CA VAL A 497 -4.44 23.79 17.32
C VAL A 497 -5.27 24.12 16.09
N GLN A 498 -5.18 25.34 15.57
CA GLN A 498 -5.93 25.75 14.38
C GLN A 498 -5.38 25.06 13.12
N TYR A 499 -4.05 24.85 13.03
CA TYR A 499 -3.46 24.01 12.00
C TYR A 499 -3.92 22.55 12.10
N VAL A 500 -3.99 22.02 13.33
CA VAL A 500 -4.52 20.65 13.55
C VAL A 500 -5.95 20.52 13.07
N LEU A 501 -6.84 21.50 13.38
CA LEU A 501 -8.24 21.47 12.91
C LEU A 501 -8.33 21.52 11.39
N VAL A 502 -7.54 22.34 10.72
CA VAL A 502 -7.46 22.37 9.25
C VAL A 502 -6.93 21.03 8.72
N GLY A 503 -5.89 20.47 9.33
CA GLY A 503 -5.34 19.16 8.97
C GLY A 503 -6.35 18.03 9.12
N LEU A 504 -7.11 18.02 10.22
CA LEU A 504 -8.20 17.04 10.41
C LEU A 504 -9.29 17.20 9.35
N ALA A 505 -9.66 18.43 8.96
CA ALA A 505 -10.63 18.64 7.88
C ALA A 505 -10.11 18.07 6.54
N LEU A 506 -8.80 18.21 6.25
CA LEU A 506 -8.17 17.61 5.07
C LEU A 506 -8.15 16.07 5.13
N VAL A 507 -7.98 15.48 6.30
CA VAL A 507 -8.03 14.02 6.49
C VAL A 507 -9.47 13.49 6.38
N ILE A 508 -10.44 14.19 6.98
CA ILE A 508 -11.86 13.82 6.90
C ILE A 508 -12.36 13.81 5.44
N PHE A 509 -11.80 14.64 4.56
CA PHE A 509 -12.07 14.55 3.13
C PHE A 509 -11.93 13.12 2.58
N TYR A 510 -10.87 12.38 2.95
CA TYR A 510 -10.64 11.02 2.46
C TYR A 510 -11.68 10.03 3.01
N THR A 511 -12.12 10.21 4.26
CA THR A 511 -13.19 9.36 4.82
C THR A 511 -14.54 9.65 4.17
N LEU A 512 -14.85 10.92 3.87
CA LEU A 512 -16.03 11.30 3.12
C LEU A 512 -15.98 10.76 1.69
N LEU A 513 -14.81 10.89 1.02
CA LEU A 513 -14.60 10.35 -0.31
C LEU A 513 -14.84 8.85 -0.36
N LEU A 514 -14.27 8.09 0.58
CA LEU A 514 -14.50 6.65 0.71
C LEU A 514 -15.98 6.35 0.89
N SER A 515 -16.62 6.96 1.89
CA SER A 515 -18.03 6.70 2.23
C SER A 515 -18.97 7.02 1.06
N PHE A 516 -18.79 8.15 0.39
CA PHE A 516 -19.66 8.52 -0.72
C PHE A 516 -19.40 7.66 -1.97
N SER A 517 -18.14 7.29 -2.24
CA SER A 517 -17.79 6.47 -3.41
C SER A 517 -18.35 5.05 -3.34
N GLU A 518 -18.76 4.56 -2.16
CA GLU A 518 -19.46 3.28 -2.02
C GLU A 518 -20.92 3.33 -2.56
N PHE A 519 -21.54 4.51 -2.61
CA PHE A 519 -22.94 4.66 -3.02
C PHE A 519 -23.12 5.34 -4.37
N ILE A 520 -22.21 6.25 -4.75
CA ILE A 520 -22.25 7.03 -5.98
C ILE A 520 -20.95 6.88 -6.77
N LEU A 521 -20.93 7.36 -8.01
CA LEU A 521 -19.73 7.33 -8.85
C LEU A 521 -18.58 8.12 -8.18
N PHE A 522 -17.36 7.61 -8.29
CA PHE A 522 -16.17 8.21 -7.68
C PHE A 522 -16.03 9.72 -7.99
N ASP A 523 -16.29 10.13 -9.23
CA ASP A 523 -16.18 11.53 -9.65
C ASP A 523 -17.15 12.45 -8.90
N GLN A 524 -18.38 11.98 -8.69
CA GLN A 524 -19.40 12.70 -7.93
C GLN A 524 -19.05 12.75 -6.44
N ALA A 525 -18.59 11.61 -5.89
CA ALA A 525 -18.15 11.51 -4.51
C ALA A 525 -16.98 12.46 -4.23
N TYR A 526 -16.00 12.50 -5.13
CA TYR A 526 -14.86 13.41 -5.05
C TYR A 526 -15.30 14.88 -5.06
N LEU A 527 -16.19 15.24 -5.99
CA LEU A 527 -16.70 16.61 -6.09
C LEU A 527 -17.42 17.05 -4.80
N ILE A 528 -18.31 16.21 -4.28
CA ILE A 528 -19.08 16.52 -3.05
C ILE A 528 -18.12 16.64 -1.85
N ALA A 529 -17.22 15.68 -1.66
CA ALA A 529 -16.28 15.68 -0.54
C ALA A 529 -15.31 16.87 -0.61
N SER A 530 -14.79 17.21 -1.80
CA SER A 530 -13.89 18.36 -2.00
C SER A 530 -14.59 19.67 -1.75
N LEU A 531 -15.81 19.88 -2.28
CA LEU A 531 -16.57 21.10 -2.06
C LEU A 531 -16.91 21.31 -0.58
N ALA A 532 -17.34 20.23 0.12
CA ALA A 532 -17.63 20.29 1.55
C ALA A 532 -16.38 20.72 2.34
N THR A 533 -15.22 20.12 2.05
CA THR A 533 -13.96 20.43 2.75
C THR A 533 -13.47 21.84 2.44
N ILE A 534 -13.49 22.26 1.16
CA ILE A 534 -13.09 23.60 0.75
C ILE A 534 -13.96 24.64 1.44
N LEU A 535 -15.29 24.44 1.44
CA LEU A 535 -16.24 25.35 2.08
C LEU A 535 -15.97 25.46 3.59
N LEU A 536 -15.79 24.32 4.27
CA LEU A 536 -15.50 24.28 5.71
C LEU A 536 -14.21 25.07 6.04
N ILE A 537 -13.11 24.80 5.32
CA ILE A 537 -11.83 25.47 5.55
C ILE A 537 -11.92 26.97 5.21
N THR A 538 -12.62 27.32 4.12
CA THR A 538 -12.79 28.72 3.71
C THR A 538 -13.60 29.54 4.73
N LEU A 539 -14.69 28.98 5.24
CA LEU A 539 -15.50 29.61 6.29
C LEU A 539 -14.70 29.75 7.59
N TYR A 540 -13.92 28.71 7.96
CA TYR A 540 -13.03 28.76 9.11
C TYR A 540 -11.96 29.85 8.97
N ALA A 541 -11.33 29.94 7.81
CA ALA A 541 -10.34 30.98 7.49
C ALA A 541 -10.96 32.38 7.53
N LYS A 542 -12.20 32.54 7.02
CA LYS A 542 -12.94 33.82 7.11
C LYS A 542 -13.15 34.23 8.57
N SER A 543 -13.55 33.30 9.42
CA SER A 543 -13.77 33.57 10.84
C SER A 543 -12.48 34.04 11.55
N HIS A 544 -11.34 33.40 11.22
CA HIS A 544 -10.06 33.75 11.85
C HIS A 544 -9.47 35.06 11.30
N PHE A 545 -9.37 35.22 9.99
CA PHE A 545 -8.75 36.39 9.38
C PHE A 545 -9.68 37.62 9.33
N ALA A 546 -10.97 37.44 9.55
CA ALA A 546 -12.02 38.45 9.47
C ALA A 546 -12.02 39.25 8.13
N ASN A 547 -11.56 38.60 7.05
CA ASN A 547 -11.43 39.19 5.71
C ASN A 547 -11.88 38.21 4.64
N TRP A 548 -12.94 38.57 3.88
CA TRP A 548 -13.48 37.76 2.81
C TRP A 548 -12.49 37.57 1.64
N LYS A 549 -11.67 38.60 1.32
CA LYS A 549 -10.71 38.49 0.23
C LYS A 549 -9.65 37.44 0.53
N THR A 550 -9.17 37.39 1.76
CA THR A 550 -8.19 36.37 2.22
C THR A 550 -8.81 34.98 2.22
N ALA A 551 -10.02 34.83 2.74
CA ALA A 551 -10.72 33.55 2.76
C ALA A 551 -11.02 33.03 1.33
N ALA A 552 -11.49 33.91 0.44
CA ALA A 552 -11.74 33.57 -0.96
C ALA A 552 -10.44 33.17 -1.70
N LEU A 553 -9.32 33.85 -1.43
CA LEU A 553 -8.01 33.46 -1.97
C LEU A 553 -7.62 32.06 -1.51
N LEU A 554 -7.73 31.79 -0.20
CA LEU A 554 -7.44 30.46 0.35
C LEU A 554 -8.34 29.39 -0.27
N GLY A 555 -9.64 29.66 -0.37
CA GLY A 555 -10.60 28.75 -0.99
C GLY A 555 -10.31 28.51 -2.48
N SER A 556 -9.93 29.53 -3.24
CA SER A 556 -9.59 29.38 -4.66
C SER A 556 -8.32 28.57 -4.89
N VAL A 557 -7.30 28.74 -4.05
CA VAL A 557 -6.07 27.93 -4.12
C VAL A 557 -6.36 26.48 -3.74
N LEU A 558 -7.17 26.25 -2.70
CA LEU A 558 -7.61 24.90 -2.35
C LEU A 558 -8.41 24.26 -3.50
N CYS A 559 -9.32 25.00 -4.13
CA CYS A 559 -10.07 24.52 -5.29
C CYS A 559 -9.15 24.11 -6.45
N GLY A 560 -8.13 24.91 -6.72
CA GLY A 560 -7.10 24.58 -7.72
C GLY A 560 -6.31 23.32 -7.34
N LEU A 561 -5.95 23.15 -6.07
CA LEU A 561 -5.23 22.00 -5.57
C LEU A 561 -6.08 20.71 -5.68
N TYR A 562 -7.35 20.76 -5.25
CA TYR A 562 -8.27 19.63 -5.39
C TYR A 562 -8.53 19.28 -6.86
N GLY A 563 -8.68 20.28 -7.73
CA GLY A 563 -8.82 20.09 -9.17
C GLY A 563 -7.59 19.45 -9.81
N PHE A 564 -6.40 19.91 -9.45
CA PHE A 564 -5.12 19.33 -9.91
C PHE A 564 -4.99 17.85 -9.52
N ILE A 565 -5.29 17.51 -8.26
CA ILE A 565 -5.18 16.14 -7.80
C ILE A 565 -6.28 15.24 -8.41
N PHE A 566 -7.48 15.76 -8.67
CA PHE A 566 -8.49 15.04 -9.42
C PHE A 566 -8.00 14.61 -10.80
N ILE A 567 -7.28 15.50 -11.50
CA ILE A 567 -6.64 15.18 -12.79
C ILE A 567 -5.60 14.07 -12.59
N LEU A 568 -4.72 14.17 -11.56
CA LEU A 568 -3.70 13.17 -11.29
C LEU A 568 -4.26 11.78 -11.01
N ILE A 569 -5.39 11.70 -10.30
CA ILE A 569 -6.04 10.40 -9.98
C ILE A 569 -6.55 9.72 -11.24
N ARG A 570 -7.00 10.49 -12.24
CA ARG A 570 -7.50 9.98 -13.52
C ARG A 570 -6.39 9.53 -14.49
N LEU A 571 -5.19 10.09 -14.33
CA LEU A 571 -4.05 9.73 -15.16
C LEU A 571 -3.38 8.48 -14.58
N GLU A 572 -3.36 7.38 -15.35
CA GLU A 572 -2.71 6.13 -14.92
C GLU A 572 -1.21 6.17 -15.27
N ASP A 573 -0.87 6.22 -16.55
CA ASP A 573 0.51 6.11 -17.00
C ASP A 573 1.28 7.43 -16.95
N THR A 574 0.61 8.56 -17.12
CA THR A 574 1.22 9.89 -17.19
C THR A 574 1.18 10.67 -15.89
N ALA A 575 0.63 10.09 -14.81
CA ALA A 575 0.49 10.74 -13.51
C ALA A 575 1.82 11.24 -12.93
N LEU A 576 2.92 10.51 -13.13
CA LEU A 576 4.25 10.92 -12.67
C LEU A 576 4.75 12.17 -13.39
N LEU A 577 4.58 12.24 -14.72
CA LEU A 577 4.97 13.40 -15.53
C LEU A 577 4.19 14.65 -15.14
N VAL A 578 2.86 14.55 -15.12
CA VAL A 578 1.97 15.66 -14.77
C VAL A 578 2.15 16.09 -13.32
N GLY A 579 2.36 15.13 -12.41
CA GLY A 579 2.63 15.38 -11.00
C GLY A 579 3.94 16.13 -10.77
N SER A 580 5.02 15.75 -11.44
CA SER A 580 6.33 16.42 -11.31
C SER A 580 6.30 17.85 -11.89
N ILE A 581 5.67 18.05 -13.03
CA ILE A 581 5.47 19.40 -13.62
C ILE A 581 4.61 20.27 -12.69
N GLY A 582 3.52 19.71 -12.16
CA GLY A 582 2.65 20.44 -11.23
C GLY A 582 3.36 20.83 -9.94
N LEU A 583 4.16 19.92 -9.34
CA LEU A 583 4.98 20.24 -8.18
C LEU A 583 6.00 21.34 -8.46
N PHE A 584 6.66 21.28 -9.63
CA PHE A 584 7.58 22.35 -10.05
C PHE A 584 6.88 23.72 -10.16
N LEU A 585 5.70 23.76 -10.78
CA LEU A 585 4.91 25.00 -10.89
C LEU A 585 4.47 25.52 -9.51
N VAL A 586 4.00 24.64 -8.62
CA VAL A 586 3.63 25.01 -7.25
C VAL A 586 4.84 25.58 -6.51
N LEU A 587 6.01 24.91 -6.61
CA LEU A 587 7.24 25.40 -5.99
C LEU A 587 7.63 26.78 -6.54
N ALA A 588 7.56 26.97 -7.85
CA ALA A 588 7.84 28.25 -8.48
C ALA A 588 6.90 29.38 -7.98
N LEU A 589 5.60 29.07 -7.83
CA LEU A 589 4.62 30.02 -7.29
C LEU A 589 4.91 30.35 -5.81
N VAL A 590 5.27 29.37 -4.99
CA VAL A 590 5.64 29.56 -3.57
C VAL A 590 6.91 30.42 -3.49
N MET A 591 7.93 30.12 -4.28
CA MET A 591 9.17 30.93 -4.35
C MET A 591 8.89 32.35 -4.80
N TYR A 592 8.07 32.54 -5.83
CA TYR A 592 7.68 33.87 -6.31
C TYR A 592 6.90 34.66 -5.24
N GLY A 593 5.94 34.01 -4.57
CA GLY A 593 5.17 34.63 -3.47
C GLY A 593 6.02 34.99 -2.26
N SER A 594 6.94 34.09 -1.89
CA SER A 594 7.80 34.25 -0.71
C SER A 594 8.84 35.37 -0.84
N ARG A 595 9.17 35.83 -2.06
CA ARG A 595 10.13 36.95 -2.26
C ARG A 595 9.66 38.26 -1.64
N LYS A 596 8.34 38.42 -1.41
CA LYS A 596 7.77 39.61 -0.76
C LYS A 596 7.79 39.51 0.77
N ILE A 597 8.20 38.37 1.32
CA ILE A 597 8.29 38.14 2.75
C ILE A 597 9.67 38.61 3.22
N ASN A 598 9.71 39.55 4.16
CA ASN A 598 10.96 39.96 4.80
C ASN A 598 11.33 38.93 5.88
N TRP A 599 12.20 37.98 5.52
CA TRP A 599 12.64 36.90 6.40
C TRP A 599 13.58 37.39 7.51
N TYR A 600 14.31 38.49 7.25
CA TYR A 600 15.20 39.16 8.18
C TYR A 600 14.52 40.46 8.60
N ASN A 601 13.71 40.42 9.66
CA ASN A 601 13.16 41.63 10.26
C ASN A 601 14.30 42.38 10.97
N THR A 602 15.15 43.04 10.22
CA THR A 602 16.05 44.09 10.75
C THR A 602 15.15 45.20 11.21
N ALA A 603 15.03 45.37 12.52
CA ALA A 603 14.40 46.53 13.14
C ALA A 603 14.91 47.81 12.44
N GLY A 604 13.98 48.58 11.93
CA GLY A 604 14.28 49.75 11.12
C GLY A 604 15.20 50.71 11.83
N THR A 605 16.34 50.94 11.23
CA THR A 605 17.05 52.21 11.35
C THR A 605 16.22 53.27 10.60
N LYS A 606 15.30 53.92 11.29
CA LYS A 606 14.88 55.25 10.89
C LYS A 606 16.08 56.16 11.12
N ASN A 607 16.81 56.47 10.06
CA ASN A 607 17.66 57.64 10.04
C ASN A 607 16.73 58.88 9.94
N ASP A 608 16.35 59.40 11.09
CA ASP A 608 15.95 60.82 11.21
C ASP A 608 17.24 61.64 11.40
N PHE A 609 17.92 61.88 10.28
CA PHE A 609 18.78 63.04 10.14
C PHE A 609 18.18 63.88 9.01
N ALA A 610 17.23 64.72 9.39
CA ALA A 610 16.85 65.85 8.57
C ALA A 610 16.58 67.03 9.50
N SER A 611 17.31 68.12 9.26
CA SER A 611 17.12 69.50 9.69
C SER A 611 17.82 69.89 11.04
N ILE A 612 19.02 70.42 10.92
CA ILE A 612 19.25 71.85 11.15
C ILE A 612 20.18 72.33 10.06
#